data_2a71586a73ee1053b8af2f6746c343ee
#
_entry.id   2a71586a73ee1053b8af2f6746c343ee
#
_cell.length_a   1.000
_cell.length_b   1.000
_cell.length_c   1.000
_cell.angle_alpha   90.00
_cell.angle_beta   90.00
_cell.angle_gamma   90.00
#
_symmetry.space_group_name_H-M   'P 1'
#
loop_
_entity.id
_entity.type
_entity.pdbx_description
1 polymer ?
#
loop_
_entity_poly.entity_id
_entity_poly.type
_entity_poly.pdbx_seq_one_letter_code
_entity_poly.pdbx_strand_id
1 'polypeptide(L)'
;MSLLELVVNPNSGRNILPDCCTPETFADVRAFHRTLPGYQPTPLVALPDLAKEVGVKGVYIKDESKRFGLNAFKALGASYAIHKLFPDGNVGLTVTATDGNHGKGMAWSTHRLGGHAVVFMPAGTVASRVEAIRAIGDTEVTVTDLNYDGTVATAAAYAKEHGGHLVQDTAFAGYEEVPENITLGYSTMAAEALEELAALGVGEPTHTFLQAGVGSMAGGVAAYLAETCKNPPAMAV
;
A
#
# COMPACT_ATOMS: atom_id res chain seq x y z
N MET A 1 27.98 -8.05 -16.34
CA MET A 1 26.99 -8.72 -15.47
C MET A 1 27.21 -8.18 -14.07
N SER A 2 26.27 -7.39 -13.54
CA SER A 2 26.33 -7.00 -12.13
C SER A 2 26.07 -8.26 -11.30
N LEU A 3 27.01 -8.61 -10.43
CA LEU A 3 26.80 -9.65 -9.42
C LEU A 3 25.62 -9.19 -8.55
N LEU A 4 24.61 -10.04 -8.41
CA LEU A 4 23.55 -9.84 -7.45
C LEU A 4 24.19 -9.93 -6.06
N GLU A 5 24.18 -8.84 -5.31
CA GLU A 5 24.68 -8.82 -3.95
C GLU A 5 23.50 -9.13 -3.01
N LEU A 6 23.59 -10.25 -2.30
CA LEU A 6 22.61 -10.63 -1.29
C LEU A 6 23.09 -10.18 0.08
N VAL A 7 22.40 -9.24 0.69
CA VAL A 7 22.64 -8.84 2.08
C VAL A 7 21.67 -9.61 2.99
N VAL A 8 22.21 -10.47 3.85
CA VAL A 8 21.41 -11.19 4.84
C VAL A 8 21.19 -10.29 6.05
N ASN A 9 19.92 -10.05 6.41
CA ASN A 9 19.59 -9.31 7.61
C ASN A 9 20.05 -10.12 8.84
N PRO A 10 20.98 -9.60 9.68
CA PRO A 10 21.46 -10.28 10.87
C PRO A 10 20.40 -10.51 11.95
N ASN A 11 19.27 -9.82 11.86
CA ASN A 11 18.10 -9.98 12.72
C ASN A 11 17.03 -10.89 12.11
N SER A 12 17.32 -11.57 10.99
CA SER A 12 16.38 -12.52 10.40
C SER A 12 16.01 -13.61 11.43
N GLY A 13 14.71 -13.92 11.53
CA GLY A 13 14.19 -14.85 12.53
C GLY A 13 13.83 -14.23 13.90
N ARG A 14 14.04 -12.95 14.10
CA ARG A 14 13.46 -12.20 15.21
C ARG A 14 12.13 -11.62 14.77
N ASN A 15 11.03 -12.34 15.02
CA ASN A 15 9.68 -11.82 14.76
C ASN A 15 9.28 -10.82 15.84
N ILE A 16 9.87 -9.62 15.79
CA ILE A 16 9.41 -8.48 16.58
C ILE A 16 8.44 -7.71 15.69
N LEU A 17 7.16 -7.95 15.88
CA LEU A 17 6.12 -7.20 15.20
C LEU A 17 5.76 -5.95 16.03
N PRO A 18 5.42 -4.84 15.38
CA PRO A 18 4.80 -3.70 16.06
C PRO A 18 3.51 -4.12 16.77
N ASP A 19 3.20 -3.46 17.90
CA ASP A 19 2.03 -3.78 18.72
C ASP A 19 0.70 -3.68 17.97
N CYS A 20 0.65 -2.87 16.91
CA CYS A 20 -0.52 -2.74 16.03
C CYS A 20 -0.76 -3.95 15.12
N CYS A 21 0.24 -4.83 14.92
CA CYS A 21 0.16 -5.98 14.02
C CYS A 21 -0.43 -7.20 14.73
N THR A 22 -1.73 -7.16 15.02
CA THR A 22 -2.46 -8.25 15.67
C THR A 22 -3.47 -8.92 14.73
N PRO A 23 -3.89 -10.16 15.00
CA PRO A 23 -4.95 -10.83 14.24
C PRO A 23 -6.23 -9.99 14.16
N GLU A 24 -6.60 -9.31 15.24
CA GLU A 24 -7.80 -8.46 15.32
C GLU A 24 -7.66 -7.25 14.39
N THR A 25 -6.51 -6.58 14.40
CA THR A 25 -6.24 -5.44 13.51
C THR A 25 -6.29 -5.87 12.04
N PHE A 26 -5.68 -7.00 11.68
CA PHE A 26 -5.72 -7.51 10.32
C PHE A 26 -7.13 -7.93 9.88
N ALA A 27 -7.93 -8.46 10.81
CA ALA A 27 -9.33 -8.77 10.55
C ALA A 27 -10.16 -7.50 10.31
N ASP A 28 -9.93 -6.42 11.09
CA ASP A 28 -10.56 -5.11 10.90
C ASP A 28 -10.23 -4.51 9.53
N VAL A 29 -8.95 -4.49 9.16
CA VAL A 29 -8.49 -4.07 7.82
C VAL A 29 -9.23 -4.82 6.73
N ARG A 30 -9.29 -6.14 6.84
CA ARG A 30 -9.92 -7.00 5.84
C ARG A 30 -11.43 -6.78 5.76
N ALA A 31 -12.09 -6.63 6.91
CA ALA A 31 -13.52 -6.35 6.99
C ALA A 31 -13.83 -5.00 6.33
N PHE A 32 -13.08 -3.96 6.64
CA PHE A 32 -13.24 -2.64 6.04
C PHE A 32 -13.09 -2.70 4.50
N HIS A 33 -12.02 -3.30 3.97
CA HIS A 33 -11.82 -3.35 2.53
C HIS A 33 -12.97 -4.06 1.79
N ARG A 34 -13.57 -5.08 2.40
CA ARG A 34 -14.73 -5.78 1.82
C ARG A 34 -15.98 -4.89 1.72
N THR A 35 -16.05 -3.79 2.45
CA THR A 35 -17.15 -2.81 2.34
C THR A 35 -16.97 -1.82 1.20
N LEU A 36 -15.75 -1.68 0.66
CA LEU A 36 -15.46 -0.70 -0.38
C LEU A 36 -16.17 -1.06 -1.70
N PRO A 37 -16.85 -0.10 -2.34
CA PRO A 37 -17.49 -0.33 -3.62
C PRO A 37 -16.51 -0.83 -4.69
N GLY A 38 -16.83 -1.96 -5.33
CA GLY A 38 -15.98 -2.57 -6.35
C GLY A 38 -14.80 -3.37 -5.78
N TYR A 39 -14.75 -3.61 -4.47
CA TYR A 39 -13.77 -4.49 -3.90
C TYR A 39 -13.93 -5.92 -4.44
N GLN A 40 -12.83 -6.45 -4.93
CA GLN A 40 -12.67 -7.88 -5.28
C GLN A 40 -11.22 -8.28 -5.01
N PRO A 41 -10.94 -9.53 -4.60
CA PRO A 41 -9.57 -10.04 -4.58
C PRO A 41 -8.94 -9.91 -5.96
N THR A 42 -7.70 -9.48 -6.00
CA THR A 42 -6.93 -9.45 -7.24
C THR A 42 -6.39 -10.84 -7.56
N PRO A 43 -6.15 -11.19 -8.83
CA PRO A 43 -5.71 -12.53 -9.19
C PRO A 43 -4.36 -12.92 -8.57
N LEU A 44 -4.25 -14.17 -8.14
CA LEU A 44 -2.98 -14.84 -7.87
C LEU A 44 -2.60 -15.69 -9.09
N VAL A 45 -1.67 -15.20 -9.90
CA VAL A 45 -1.30 -15.81 -11.18
C VAL A 45 -0.20 -16.83 -10.99
N ALA A 46 -0.45 -18.09 -11.35
CA ALA A 46 0.56 -19.13 -11.37
C ALA A 46 1.48 -18.99 -12.60
N LEU A 47 2.78 -19.16 -12.39
CA LEU A 47 3.81 -19.11 -13.44
C LEU A 47 4.54 -20.48 -13.54
N PRO A 48 3.90 -21.50 -14.15
CA PRO A 48 4.43 -22.87 -14.17
C PRO A 48 5.75 -22.99 -14.95
N ASP A 49 5.92 -22.25 -16.03
CA ASP A 49 7.13 -22.31 -16.84
C ASP A 49 8.32 -21.71 -16.06
N LEU A 50 8.12 -20.58 -15.35
CA LEU A 50 9.14 -20.01 -14.50
C LEU A 50 9.48 -20.95 -13.34
N ALA A 51 8.48 -21.56 -12.71
CA ALA A 51 8.71 -22.52 -11.62
C ALA A 51 9.57 -23.69 -12.09
N LYS A 52 9.31 -24.21 -13.28
CA LYS A 52 10.12 -25.28 -13.90
C LYS A 52 11.55 -24.82 -14.20
N GLU A 53 11.71 -23.59 -14.74
CA GLU A 53 13.02 -23.02 -15.09
C GLU A 53 13.92 -22.87 -13.85
N VAL A 54 13.36 -22.34 -12.74
CA VAL A 54 14.10 -22.12 -11.49
C VAL A 54 14.12 -23.33 -10.56
N GLY A 55 13.46 -24.43 -10.92
CA GLY A 55 13.51 -25.71 -10.19
C GLY A 55 12.74 -25.70 -8.86
N VAL A 56 11.64 -24.95 -8.75
CA VAL A 56 10.78 -24.89 -7.56
C VAL A 56 9.41 -25.49 -7.81
N LYS A 57 8.67 -25.81 -6.75
CA LYS A 57 7.33 -26.42 -6.83
C LYS A 57 6.30 -25.52 -7.48
N GLY A 58 6.39 -24.22 -7.26
CA GLY A 58 5.46 -23.23 -7.85
C GLY A 58 5.97 -21.80 -7.65
N VAL A 59 5.63 -20.94 -8.60
CA VAL A 59 5.82 -19.48 -8.54
C VAL A 59 4.48 -18.83 -8.78
N TYR A 60 4.11 -17.90 -7.93
CA TYR A 60 2.82 -17.20 -7.98
C TYR A 60 3.03 -15.69 -7.88
N ILE A 61 2.27 -14.91 -8.64
CA ILE A 61 2.30 -13.45 -8.58
C ILE A 61 0.93 -12.93 -8.18
N LYS A 62 0.86 -12.13 -7.12
CA LYS A 62 -0.34 -11.35 -6.77
C LYS A 62 -0.41 -10.13 -7.69
N ASP A 63 -1.33 -10.16 -8.65
CA ASP A 63 -1.45 -9.14 -9.70
C ASP A 63 -2.29 -7.93 -9.25
N GLU A 64 -1.66 -7.00 -8.56
CA GLU A 64 -2.29 -5.76 -8.10
C GLU A 64 -2.60 -4.74 -9.22
N SER A 65 -2.26 -5.03 -10.47
CA SER A 65 -2.68 -4.19 -11.60
C SER A 65 -4.19 -4.13 -11.78
N LYS A 66 -4.92 -5.08 -11.18
CA LYS A 66 -6.38 -5.15 -11.26
C LYS A 66 -7.10 -4.44 -10.10
N ARG A 67 -6.36 -3.96 -9.09
CA ARG A 67 -6.96 -3.34 -7.90
C ARG A 67 -7.75 -2.08 -8.27
N PHE A 68 -9.06 -2.11 -8.07
CA PHE A 68 -10.00 -1.01 -8.29
C PHE A 68 -9.90 -0.30 -9.67
N GLY A 69 -9.25 -0.92 -10.65
CA GLY A 69 -8.99 -0.29 -11.96
C GLY A 69 -7.89 0.77 -11.96
N LEU A 70 -7.14 0.91 -10.85
CA LEU A 70 -6.10 1.94 -10.69
C LEU A 70 -4.71 1.51 -11.17
N ASN A 71 -4.53 0.25 -11.56
CA ASN A 71 -3.25 -0.35 -11.90
C ASN A 71 -2.20 -0.26 -10.77
N ALA A 72 -2.65 -0.23 -9.52
CA ALA A 72 -1.77 -0.11 -8.35
C ALA A 72 -2.49 -0.49 -7.05
N PHE A 73 -1.77 -1.05 -6.10
CA PHE A 73 -2.26 -1.47 -4.79
C PHE A 73 -2.50 -0.31 -3.78
N LYS A 74 -2.02 0.89 -4.08
CA LYS A 74 -1.92 2.02 -3.12
C LYS A 74 -3.26 2.43 -2.49
N ALA A 75 -4.39 2.17 -3.16
CA ALA A 75 -5.71 2.45 -2.61
C ALA A 75 -6.04 1.62 -1.35
N LEU A 76 -5.46 0.43 -1.18
CA LEU A 76 -5.66 -0.37 0.04
C LEU A 76 -5.15 0.36 1.29
N GLY A 77 -3.90 0.83 1.26
CA GLY A 77 -3.33 1.58 2.38
C GLY A 77 -4.03 2.91 2.60
N ALA A 78 -4.22 3.68 1.52
CA ALA A 78 -4.84 5.00 1.62
C ALA A 78 -6.28 4.94 2.15
N SER A 79 -7.10 4.00 1.68
CA SER A 79 -8.49 3.90 2.13
C SER A 79 -8.61 3.52 3.60
N TYR A 80 -7.79 2.60 4.09
CA TYR A 80 -7.80 2.23 5.50
C TYR A 80 -7.34 3.39 6.39
N ALA A 81 -6.25 4.09 6.02
CA ALA A 81 -5.79 5.25 6.77
C ALA A 81 -6.84 6.37 6.82
N ILE A 82 -7.51 6.67 5.70
CA ILE A 82 -8.60 7.65 5.66
C ILE A 82 -9.78 7.19 6.53
N HIS A 83 -10.16 5.92 6.48
CA HIS A 83 -11.20 5.38 7.37
C HIS A 83 -10.86 5.57 8.85
N LYS A 84 -9.61 5.37 9.25
CA LYS A 84 -9.16 5.58 10.64
C LYS A 84 -9.10 7.06 11.02
N LEU A 85 -8.76 7.95 10.10
CA LEU A 85 -8.77 9.40 10.33
C LEU A 85 -10.19 9.97 10.52
N PHE A 86 -11.19 9.34 9.91
CA PHE A 86 -12.58 9.82 9.95
C PHE A 86 -13.51 8.72 10.46
N PRO A 87 -13.46 8.38 11.76
CA PRO A 87 -14.21 7.26 12.33
C PRO A 87 -15.73 7.44 12.32
N ASP A 88 -16.21 8.67 12.19
CA ASP A 88 -17.63 9.01 12.02
C ASP A 88 -18.12 8.90 10.56
N GLY A 89 -17.22 8.59 9.63
CA GLY A 89 -17.49 8.49 8.20
C GLY A 89 -17.63 9.83 7.46
N ASN A 90 -17.49 10.97 8.13
CA ASN A 90 -17.58 12.30 7.52
C ASN A 90 -16.22 12.72 6.97
N VAL A 91 -15.80 12.12 5.87
CA VAL A 91 -14.50 12.41 5.28
C VAL A 91 -14.44 13.83 4.73
N GLY A 92 -13.52 14.60 5.26
CA GLY A 92 -13.25 15.98 4.86
C GLY A 92 -12.14 16.10 3.82
N LEU A 93 -11.31 17.13 3.98
CA LEU A 93 -10.16 17.40 3.12
C LEU A 93 -9.00 16.46 3.44
N THR A 94 -8.50 15.75 2.43
CA THR A 94 -7.25 14.99 2.49
C THR A 94 -6.23 15.56 1.52
N VAL A 95 -4.99 15.61 1.93
CA VAL A 95 -3.89 16.22 1.18
C VAL A 95 -2.72 15.25 1.10
N THR A 96 -2.05 15.17 -0.03
CA THR A 96 -0.80 14.40 -0.16
C THR A 96 0.18 15.03 -1.12
N ALA A 97 1.45 14.64 -1.02
CA ALA A 97 2.46 14.85 -2.04
C ALA A 97 2.85 13.51 -2.67
N THR A 98 2.97 13.47 -4.01
CA THR A 98 3.24 12.22 -4.72
C THR A 98 3.85 12.47 -6.09
N ASP A 99 4.54 11.46 -6.60
CA ASP A 99 4.96 11.37 -8.01
C ASP A 99 4.07 10.43 -8.86
N GLY A 100 3.01 9.82 -8.25
CA GLY A 100 2.13 8.93 -9.01
C GLY A 100 1.13 8.09 -8.23
N ASN A 101 1.43 6.80 -7.99
CA ASN A 101 0.44 5.82 -7.54
C ASN A 101 -0.14 6.07 -6.15
N HIS A 102 0.62 6.68 -5.23
CA HIS A 102 0.09 7.02 -3.92
C HIS A 102 -1.02 8.07 -4.05
N GLY A 103 -0.78 9.13 -4.85
CA GLY A 103 -1.80 10.14 -5.13
C GLY A 103 -3.05 9.58 -5.79
N LYS A 104 -2.91 8.64 -6.75
CA LYS A 104 -4.07 7.94 -7.32
C LYS A 104 -4.85 7.17 -6.24
N GLY A 105 -4.15 6.43 -5.40
CA GLY A 105 -4.77 5.65 -4.32
C GLY A 105 -5.47 6.54 -3.30
N MET A 106 -4.84 7.63 -2.88
CA MET A 106 -5.40 8.58 -1.93
C MET A 106 -6.62 9.30 -2.53
N ALA A 107 -6.51 9.88 -3.74
CA ALA A 107 -7.62 10.57 -4.41
C ALA A 107 -8.83 9.65 -4.60
N TRP A 108 -8.60 8.42 -5.10
CA TRP A 108 -9.67 7.44 -5.26
C TRP A 108 -10.35 7.11 -3.93
N SER A 109 -9.56 6.86 -2.88
CA SER A 109 -10.07 6.51 -1.56
C SER A 109 -10.89 7.63 -0.94
N THR A 110 -10.37 8.86 -1.00
CA THR A 110 -11.05 10.06 -0.49
C THR A 110 -12.40 10.27 -1.18
N HIS A 111 -12.40 10.23 -2.52
CA HIS A 111 -13.63 10.40 -3.29
C HIS A 111 -14.65 9.28 -3.01
N ARG A 112 -14.22 8.03 -2.91
CA ARG A 112 -15.10 6.89 -2.59
C ARG A 112 -15.71 6.97 -1.19
N LEU A 113 -15.03 7.62 -0.28
CA LEU A 113 -15.49 7.82 1.09
C LEU A 113 -16.18 9.19 1.29
N GLY A 114 -16.41 9.94 0.20
CA GLY A 114 -17.21 11.16 0.21
C GLY A 114 -16.46 12.46 0.54
N GLY A 115 -15.12 12.43 0.59
CA GLY A 115 -14.27 13.58 0.88
C GLY A 115 -13.76 14.33 -0.35
N HIS A 116 -12.93 15.34 -0.09
CA HIS A 116 -12.25 16.17 -1.08
C HIS A 116 -10.74 15.93 -1.05
N ALA A 117 -10.11 15.72 -2.21
CA ALA A 117 -8.70 15.40 -2.34
C ALA A 117 -7.89 16.52 -2.99
N VAL A 118 -6.77 16.87 -2.36
CA VAL A 118 -5.77 17.81 -2.92
C VAL A 118 -4.43 17.09 -3.02
N VAL A 119 -3.82 17.11 -4.20
CA VAL A 119 -2.58 16.41 -4.52
C VAL A 119 -1.53 17.38 -5.02
N PHE A 120 -0.41 17.44 -4.35
CA PHE A 120 0.78 18.16 -4.78
C PHE A 120 1.75 17.20 -5.46
N MET A 121 2.32 17.64 -6.60
CA MET A 121 3.29 16.83 -7.35
C MET A 121 4.59 17.63 -7.54
N PRO A 122 5.76 16.99 -7.45
CA PRO A 122 7.04 17.68 -7.58
C PRO A 122 7.30 18.14 -9.02
N ALA A 123 8.21 19.10 -9.15
CA ALA A 123 8.70 19.56 -10.44
C ALA A 123 9.19 18.40 -11.31
N GLY A 124 8.91 18.49 -12.61
CA GLY A 124 9.30 17.44 -13.57
C GLY A 124 8.38 16.24 -13.64
N THR A 125 7.30 16.22 -12.88
CA THR A 125 6.28 15.16 -13.02
C THR A 125 5.66 15.19 -14.41
N VAL A 126 5.64 14.02 -15.07
CA VAL A 126 5.11 13.91 -16.45
C VAL A 126 3.60 14.16 -16.50
N ALA A 127 3.15 14.87 -17.52
CA ALA A 127 1.75 15.29 -17.67
C ALA A 127 0.74 14.13 -17.57
N SER A 128 1.06 12.96 -18.12
CA SER A 128 0.18 11.80 -18.06
C SER A 128 -0.13 11.31 -16.64
N ARG A 129 0.80 11.47 -15.69
CA ARG A 129 0.58 11.13 -14.28
C ARG A 129 -0.33 12.18 -13.61
N VAL A 130 -0.12 13.44 -13.92
CA VAL A 130 -0.95 14.56 -13.44
C VAL A 130 -2.40 14.34 -13.86
N GLU A 131 -2.63 14.13 -15.16
CA GLU A 131 -3.97 13.94 -15.72
C GLU A 131 -4.64 12.66 -15.19
N ALA A 132 -3.87 11.58 -14.97
CA ALA A 132 -4.39 10.35 -14.41
C ALA A 132 -4.92 10.54 -12.97
N ILE A 133 -4.37 11.48 -12.19
CA ILE A 133 -4.88 11.81 -10.85
C ILE A 133 -6.07 12.77 -10.96
N ARG A 134 -6.00 13.81 -11.80
CA ARG A 134 -7.10 14.74 -12.03
C ARG A 134 -8.38 14.05 -12.50
N ALA A 135 -8.25 12.98 -13.25
CA ALA A 135 -9.39 12.20 -13.73
C ALA A 135 -10.11 11.41 -12.61
N ILE A 136 -9.58 11.39 -11.39
CA ILE A 136 -10.17 10.68 -10.25
C ILE A 136 -11.06 11.64 -9.46
N GLY A 137 -12.36 11.60 -9.72
CA GLY A 137 -13.33 12.43 -8.99
C GLY A 137 -13.02 13.92 -9.05
N ASP A 138 -13.27 14.62 -7.96
CA ASP A 138 -13.06 16.07 -7.77
C ASP A 138 -11.68 16.35 -7.17
N THR A 139 -10.62 15.79 -7.77
CA THR A 139 -9.26 15.90 -7.24
C THR A 139 -8.58 17.17 -7.75
N GLU A 140 -8.18 18.05 -6.85
CA GLU A 140 -7.31 19.18 -7.17
C GLU A 140 -5.86 18.72 -7.26
N VAL A 141 -5.18 19.02 -8.37
CA VAL A 141 -3.77 18.67 -8.57
C VAL A 141 -2.94 19.90 -8.89
N THR A 142 -1.94 20.15 -8.07
CA THR A 142 -0.96 21.23 -8.25
C THR A 142 0.43 20.64 -8.46
N VAL A 143 1.08 20.99 -9.57
CA VAL A 143 2.49 20.69 -9.79
C VAL A 143 3.31 21.87 -9.25
N THR A 144 4.20 21.57 -8.29
CA THR A 144 5.08 22.58 -7.68
C THR A 144 6.35 22.76 -8.53
N ASP A 145 7.10 23.82 -8.26
CA ASP A 145 8.48 24.02 -8.77
C ASP A 145 9.55 23.44 -7.84
N LEU A 146 9.13 22.65 -6.83
CA LEU A 146 9.97 22.09 -5.77
C LEU A 146 10.36 20.65 -6.08
N ASN A 147 11.41 20.17 -5.38
CA ASN A 147 11.72 18.74 -5.29
C ASN A 147 10.68 18.00 -4.44
N TYR A 148 10.82 16.68 -4.31
CA TYR A 148 9.87 15.85 -3.57
C TYR A 148 9.69 16.31 -2.11
N ASP A 149 10.78 16.55 -1.37
CA ASP A 149 10.73 16.92 0.05
C ASP A 149 10.06 18.28 0.26
N GLY A 150 10.38 19.26 -0.60
CA GLY A 150 9.72 20.57 -0.60
C GLY A 150 8.23 20.46 -0.89
N THR A 151 7.85 19.57 -1.81
CA THR A 151 6.46 19.31 -2.14
C THR A 151 5.70 18.66 -0.98
N VAL A 152 6.33 17.72 -0.25
CA VAL A 152 5.76 17.13 0.98
C VAL A 152 5.55 18.21 2.05
N ALA A 153 6.52 19.10 2.25
CA ALA A 153 6.38 20.19 3.21
C ALA A 153 5.23 21.15 2.81
N THR A 154 5.07 21.43 1.51
CA THR A 154 3.97 22.24 0.99
C THR A 154 2.61 21.57 1.24
N ALA A 155 2.49 20.26 0.98
CA ALA A 155 1.27 19.52 1.23
C ALA A 155 0.90 19.52 2.73
N ALA A 156 1.88 19.35 3.61
CA ALA A 156 1.67 19.38 5.05
C ALA A 156 1.22 20.77 5.53
N ALA A 157 1.83 21.85 5.04
CA ALA A 157 1.44 23.20 5.36
C ALA A 157 0.01 23.51 4.87
N TYR A 158 -0.32 23.11 3.65
CA TYR A 158 -1.65 23.28 3.08
C TYR A 158 -2.72 22.55 3.90
N ALA A 159 -2.47 21.29 4.25
CA ALA A 159 -3.40 20.52 5.09
C ALA A 159 -3.69 21.23 6.42
N LYS A 160 -2.64 21.72 7.09
CA LYS A 160 -2.75 22.46 8.35
C LYS A 160 -3.53 23.77 8.20
N GLU A 161 -3.26 24.53 7.15
CA GLU A 161 -3.89 25.83 6.91
C GLU A 161 -5.37 25.72 6.61
N HIS A 162 -5.77 24.66 5.88
CA HIS A 162 -7.13 24.45 5.42
C HIS A 162 -7.94 23.47 6.29
N GLY A 163 -7.41 23.06 7.44
CA GLY A 163 -8.09 22.13 8.35
C GLY A 163 -8.27 20.73 7.78
N GLY A 164 -7.40 20.32 6.86
CA GLY A 164 -7.38 19.00 6.27
C GLY A 164 -6.39 18.05 6.93
N HIS A 165 -6.36 16.81 6.46
CA HIS A 165 -5.44 15.78 6.94
C HIS A 165 -4.40 15.45 5.86
N LEU A 166 -3.12 15.46 6.25
CA LEU A 166 -2.06 14.91 5.42
C LEU A 166 -2.19 13.38 5.39
N VAL A 167 -2.17 12.79 4.18
CA VAL A 167 -2.20 11.33 3.98
C VAL A 167 -0.97 10.94 3.15
N GLN A 168 0.18 10.85 3.86
CA GLN A 168 1.48 10.55 3.27
C GLN A 168 1.94 9.16 3.71
N ASP A 169 2.57 8.40 2.81
CA ASP A 169 2.97 7.00 3.05
C ASP A 169 4.38 6.86 3.64
N THR A 170 5.02 7.96 4.01
CA THR A 170 6.33 8.00 4.65
C THR A 170 6.18 8.60 6.05
N ALA A 171 6.66 7.89 7.07
CA ALA A 171 6.66 8.35 8.45
C ALA A 171 7.81 9.34 8.72
N PHE A 172 7.55 10.29 9.62
CA PHE A 172 8.55 11.18 10.20
C PHE A 172 8.14 11.53 11.65
N ALA A 173 9.04 12.11 12.42
CA ALA A 173 8.80 12.41 13.84
C ALA A 173 7.49 13.19 14.04
N GLY A 174 6.56 12.64 14.83
CA GLY A 174 5.23 13.19 15.09
C GLY A 174 4.19 12.92 14.00
N TYR A 175 4.53 12.09 12.99
CA TYR A 175 3.63 11.65 11.93
C TYR A 175 3.83 10.17 11.65
N GLU A 176 3.40 9.32 12.55
CA GLU A 176 3.56 7.87 12.50
C GLU A 176 2.23 7.13 12.29
N GLU A 177 1.13 7.60 12.85
CA GLU A 177 -0.17 6.92 12.86
C GLU A 177 -0.75 6.70 11.46
N VAL A 178 -0.71 7.71 10.59
CA VAL A 178 -1.24 7.60 9.23
C VAL A 178 -0.42 6.63 8.38
N PRO A 179 0.94 6.71 8.34
CA PRO A 179 1.78 5.72 7.69
C PRO A 179 1.62 4.30 8.25
N GLU A 180 1.40 4.15 9.55
CA GLU A 180 1.11 2.85 10.17
C GLU A 180 -0.19 2.27 9.62
N ASN A 181 -1.28 3.05 9.61
CA ASN A 181 -2.55 2.61 9.05
C ASN A 181 -2.46 2.31 7.54
N ILE A 182 -1.67 3.08 6.78
CA ILE A 182 -1.36 2.78 5.37
C ILE A 182 -0.66 1.42 5.26
N THR A 183 0.32 1.16 6.09
CA THR A 183 1.08 -0.09 6.13
C THR A 183 0.17 -1.27 6.46
N LEU A 184 -0.66 -1.15 7.49
CA LEU A 184 -1.66 -2.15 7.86
C LEU A 184 -2.65 -2.45 6.72
N GLY A 185 -3.09 -1.43 5.99
CA GLY A 185 -3.98 -1.57 4.85
C GLY A 185 -3.44 -2.49 3.75
N TYR A 186 -2.13 -2.58 3.59
CA TYR A 186 -1.51 -3.47 2.60
C TYR A 186 -1.55 -4.95 2.98
N SER A 187 -1.85 -5.30 4.23
CA SER A 187 -2.00 -6.69 4.68
C SER A 187 -3.07 -7.47 3.90
N THR A 188 -4.07 -6.77 3.36
CA THR A 188 -5.13 -7.38 2.55
C THR A 188 -4.58 -8.16 1.35
N MET A 189 -3.50 -7.70 0.70
CA MET A 189 -2.87 -8.42 -0.42
C MET A 189 -2.35 -9.79 0.02
N ALA A 190 -1.70 -9.86 1.18
CA ALA A 190 -1.18 -11.09 1.74
C ALA A 190 -2.31 -12.03 2.17
N ALA A 191 -3.37 -11.49 2.79
CA ALA A 191 -4.56 -12.25 3.17
C ALA A 191 -5.21 -12.92 1.95
N GLU A 192 -5.45 -12.15 0.89
CA GLU A 192 -5.99 -12.70 -0.36
C GLU A 192 -5.08 -13.76 -0.98
N ALA A 193 -3.77 -13.52 -0.99
CA ALA A 193 -2.81 -14.48 -1.56
C ALA A 193 -2.83 -15.81 -0.79
N LEU A 194 -2.87 -15.79 0.56
CA LEU A 194 -2.96 -17.01 1.36
C LEU A 194 -4.31 -17.72 1.16
N GLU A 195 -5.43 -16.99 1.08
CA GLU A 195 -6.75 -17.56 0.79
C GLU A 195 -6.74 -18.28 -0.58
N GLU A 196 -6.15 -17.68 -1.61
CA GLU A 196 -6.07 -18.25 -2.96
C GLU A 196 -5.11 -19.46 -3.02
N LEU A 197 -3.93 -19.40 -2.35
CA LEU A 197 -3.02 -20.54 -2.24
C LEU A 197 -3.68 -21.73 -1.54
N ALA A 198 -4.44 -21.48 -0.47
CA ALA A 198 -5.19 -22.51 0.23
C ALA A 198 -6.27 -23.15 -0.66
N ALA A 199 -7.02 -22.33 -1.40
CA ALA A 199 -8.03 -22.80 -2.37
C ALA A 199 -7.43 -23.67 -3.48
N LEU A 200 -6.18 -23.38 -3.89
CA LEU A 200 -5.43 -24.17 -4.86
C LEU A 200 -4.78 -25.43 -4.26
N GLY A 201 -4.87 -25.64 -2.93
CA GLY A 201 -4.21 -26.76 -2.25
C GLY A 201 -2.68 -26.68 -2.24
N VAL A 202 -2.12 -25.50 -2.42
CA VAL A 202 -0.66 -25.29 -2.51
C VAL A 202 -0.01 -25.19 -1.12
N GLY A 203 -0.71 -24.64 -0.14
CA GLY A 203 -0.21 -24.36 1.20
C GLY A 203 0.51 -23.02 1.31
N GLU A 204 1.17 -22.80 2.46
CA GLU A 204 1.88 -21.54 2.74
C GLU A 204 3.11 -21.36 1.85
N PRO A 205 3.45 -20.11 1.48
CA PRO A 205 4.65 -19.80 0.71
C PRO A 205 5.91 -20.06 1.56
N THR A 206 6.98 -20.54 0.94
CA THR A 206 8.29 -20.69 1.59
C THR A 206 9.17 -19.45 1.41
N HIS A 207 8.94 -18.70 0.35
CA HIS A 207 9.66 -17.46 0.01
C HIS A 207 8.68 -16.44 -0.52
N THR A 208 8.90 -15.19 -0.17
CA THR A 208 8.12 -14.04 -0.66
C THR A 208 9.07 -12.94 -1.14
N PHE A 209 8.83 -12.45 -2.34
CA PHE A 209 9.62 -11.37 -2.95
C PHE A 209 8.77 -10.10 -2.97
N LEU A 210 9.26 -9.02 -2.38
CA LEU A 210 8.53 -7.76 -2.21
C LEU A 210 9.35 -6.60 -2.75
N GLN A 211 8.70 -5.66 -3.43
CA GLN A 211 9.33 -4.40 -3.80
C GLN A 211 9.28 -3.45 -2.61
N ALA A 212 10.34 -2.68 -2.39
CA ALA A 212 10.35 -1.62 -1.41
C ALA A 212 10.84 -0.30 -2.03
N GLY A 213 10.00 0.72 -1.94
CA GLY A 213 10.39 2.12 -2.06
C GLY A 213 10.54 2.68 -0.65
N VAL A 214 9.44 3.22 -0.08
CA VAL A 214 9.40 3.70 1.31
C VAL A 214 9.23 2.58 2.36
N GLY A 215 9.02 1.33 1.94
CA GLY A 215 8.96 0.17 2.82
C GLY A 215 7.56 -0.23 3.32
N SER A 216 6.58 0.66 3.30
CA SER A 216 5.24 0.41 3.89
C SER A 216 4.55 -0.85 3.35
N MET A 217 4.61 -1.10 2.03
CA MET A 217 3.99 -2.30 1.45
C MET A 217 4.72 -3.57 1.89
N ALA A 218 6.04 -3.57 1.80
CA ALA A 218 6.84 -4.71 2.22
C ALA A 218 6.63 -5.00 3.70
N GLY A 219 6.61 -3.97 4.55
CA GLY A 219 6.35 -4.08 5.99
C GLY A 219 4.98 -4.67 6.30
N GLY A 220 3.92 -4.16 5.68
CA GLY A 220 2.55 -4.63 5.92
C GLY A 220 2.31 -6.08 5.48
N VAL A 221 2.84 -6.46 4.31
CA VAL A 221 2.78 -7.85 3.82
C VAL A 221 3.61 -8.77 4.72
N ALA A 222 4.84 -8.36 5.07
CA ALA A 222 5.73 -9.13 5.92
C ALA A 222 5.13 -9.37 7.32
N ALA A 223 4.57 -8.32 7.93
CA ALA A 223 3.94 -8.42 9.24
C ALA A 223 2.75 -9.40 9.23
N TYR A 224 1.88 -9.29 8.21
CA TYR A 224 0.75 -10.21 8.06
C TYR A 224 1.20 -11.66 7.93
N LEU A 225 2.19 -11.94 7.06
CA LEU A 225 2.69 -13.30 6.86
C LEU A 225 3.41 -13.84 8.10
N ALA A 226 4.14 -13.00 8.83
CA ALA A 226 4.81 -13.39 10.07
C ALA A 226 3.83 -13.74 11.19
N GLU A 227 2.69 -13.03 11.28
CA GLU A 227 1.64 -13.27 12.28
C GLU A 227 0.76 -14.48 11.92
N THR A 228 0.47 -14.66 10.63
CA THR A 228 -0.57 -15.59 10.19
C THR A 228 -0.02 -16.96 9.80
N CYS A 229 1.15 -17.02 9.17
CA CYS A 229 1.71 -18.28 8.70
C CYS A 229 2.30 -19.09 9.87
N LYS A 230 1.99 -20.38 9.89
CA LYS A 230 2.62 -21.32 10.85
C LYS A 230 4.13 -21.38 10.68
N ASN A 231 4.59 -21.28 9.43
CA ASN A 231 6.00 -21.19 9.07
C ASN A 231 6.19 -19.93 8.19
N PRO A 232 6.49 -18.77 8.81
CA PRO A 232 6.67 -17.55 8.05
C PRO A 232 7.69 -17.70 6.93
N PRO A 233 7.39 -17.22 5.71
CA PRO A 233 8.29 -17.38 4.57
C PRO A 233 9.57 -16.56 4.74
N ALA A 234 10.65 -16.99 4.09
CA ALA A 234 11.81 -16.15 3.90
C ALA A 234 11.43 -14.98 2.99
N MET A 235 11.80 -13.75 3.38
CA MET A 235 11.45 -12.54 2.65
C MET A 235 12.67 -11.93 1.98
N ALA A 236 12.54 -11.63 0.68
CA ALA A 236 13.50 -10.86 -0.11
C ALA A 236 12.84 -9.52 -0.46
N VAL A 237 13.54 -8.42 -0.18
CA VAL A 237 13.06 -7.05 -0.39
C VAL A 237 14.07 -6.28 -1.23
#